data_066a21f04c9d99b44e0b94480f98b0ba
#
_entry.id   066a21f04c9d99b44e0b94480f98b0ba
#
_cell.length_a   1.000
_cell.length_b   1.000
_cell.length_c   1.000
_cell.angle_alpha   90.00
_cell.angle_beta   90.00
_cell.angle_gamma   90.00
#
_symmetry.space_group_name_H-M   'P 1'
#
loop_
_entity.id
_entity.type
_entity.pdbx_description
1 polymer ?
#
loop_
_entity_poly.entity_id
_entity_poly.type
_entity_poly.pdbx_seq_one_letter_code
_entity_poly.pdbx_strand_id
1 'polypeptide(L)'
;MLHSSWTVLLTLALVALAPLACIEPRSPATPGRAHGPTAAAHVAALAAEYWGGRIAAEPIEATFLGFRSHDDRLPDVTEAGRAREITRLEALLGRVRAIDAASLALPDRVTRGMLVHEIEGDLARRDCDLSAWAADQLRGPQVELFQLARAQTVSTVEEGRALVARWSKIGAYMDARTDRLRRALQQGKVAPRATVERVIAQLDELLAKPSGAWAIMSPRDAAHPGWPEADQRAFAAAVEQAVEGGVRPAFSRYREALAREVLPRARDDARAGLSHVPGGAACYARLVQVSTSLARSADEVHAIGLEQVARIRDEMRALGAKALGTSDLAEIQRRLREDKALTFSTRDEVEAAASAAVARAAVPAWIGALPRTPLVVKRMEAYEEKHMPPAFFREPAQDGSRPATYYVNTYAPETRRRFESEVVAFHEAIPGHHIQVALAQELGEVPTFRKHANVLAFTEGWGLYSERLADEMGLYSSDVDRLGMLSADAWRACRLVVDTGMHAKGWSRAQAVSYMMENTILDESVVANEVDRYLTMPGQALAYKIGQLEMQRLRKDAEQKLGPRFDIKGFHDALLGSGAVTLPILGDQIARWVASR
;
A
#
# COMPACT_ATOMS: atom_id res chain seq x y z
N MET A 1 4.98 66.02 -13.80
CA MET A 1 5.50 66.94 -14.84
C MET A 1 5.74 66.17 -16.11
N LEU A 2 5.03 66.58 -17.13
CA LEU A 2 5.33 66.61 -18.57
C LEU A 2 5.51 65.24 -19.28
N HIS A 3 4.53 64.83 -20.04
CA HIS A 3 4.18 65.13 -21.47
C HIS A 3 5.09 64.44 -22.43
N SER A 4 4.62 63.66 -23.25
CA SER A 4 3.92 63.64 -24.58
C SER A 4 4.89 63.02 -25.60
N SER A 5 4.63 62.43 -26.71
CA SER A 5 3.59 62.63 -27.72
C SER A 5 3.64 61.50 -28.75
N TRP A 6 2.57 61.32 -29.40
CA TRP A 6 2.22 60.60 -30.63
C TRP A 6 3.18 60.77 -31.80
N THR A 7 3.34 59.74 -32.65
CA THR A 7 3.48 59.95 -34.11
C THR A 7 2.85 58.79 -34.87
N VAL A 8 1.81 59.11 -35.64
CA VAL A 8 1.12 58.29 -36.64
C VAL A 8 1.91 58.41 -37.95
N LEU A 9 2.22 57.29 -38.60
CA LEU A 9 2.69 57.25 -39.98
C LEU A 9 1.72 56.44 -40.84
N LEU A 10 0.95 57.14 -41.65
CA LEU A 10 0.22 56.62 -42.82
C LEU A 10 1.20 56.22 -43.89
N THR A 11 1.10 55.03 -44.47
CA THR A 11 1.68 54.67 -45.74
C THR A 11 0.60 54.18 -46.71
N LEU A 12 0.52 54.89 -47.84
CA LEU A 12 -0.38 54.65 -48.97
C LEU A 12 -0.13 53.28 -49.61
N ALA A 13 -1.21 52.61 -49.99
CA ALA A 13 -1.23 51.40 -50.79
C ALA A 13 -1.23 51.77 -52.27
N LEU A 14 -0.25 51.29 -53.08
CA LEU A 14 -0.32 51.19 -54.50
C LEU A 14 -1.06 49.91 -54.92
N VAL A 15 -2.14 50.10 -55.68
CA VAL A 15 -2.87 49.02 -56.34
C VAL A 15 -2.20 48.63 -57.60
N ALA A 16 -1.65 47.42 -57.72
CA ALA A 16 -1.22 46.82 -58.97
C ALA A 16 -2.27 45.83 -59.46
N LEU A 17 -2.86 46.09 -60.62
CA LEU A 17 -3.76 45.18 -61.32
C LEU A 17 -2.95 44.03 -61.93
N ALA A 18 -3.24 42.80 -61.59
CA ALA A 18 -2.79 41.57 -62.23
C ALA A 18 -3.99 40.83 -62.85
N PRO A 19 -3.79 40.09 -63.97
CA PRO A 19 -4.91 39.60 -64.79
C PRO A 19 -5.66 38.43 -64.20
N LEU A 20 -6.97 38.36 -64.49
CA LEU A 20 -7.85 37.24 -64.16
C LEU A 20 -7.38 35.92 -64.76
N ALA A 21 -6.94 34.99 -63.95
CA ALA A 21 -6.80 33.59 -64.35
C ALA A 21 -8.09 32.84 -64.00
N CYS A 22 -8.59 32.07 -64.94
CA CYS A 22 -9.78 31.21 -64.77
C CYS A 22 -9.68 30.33 -63.55
N ILE A 23 -10.64 30.45 -62.60
CA ILE A 23 -10.81 29.56 -61.45
C ILE A 23 -11.68 28.39 -61.92
N GLU A 24 -11.06 27.20 -62.04
CA GLU A 24 -11.83 25.95 -62.14
C GLU A 24 -12.58 25.70 -60.82
N PRO A 25 -13.82 25.20 -60.87
CA PRO A 25 -14.58 24.89 -59.63
C PRO A 25 -13.92 23.68 -58.92
N ARG A 26 -13.34 23.95 -57.75
CA ARG A 26 -12.90 22.87 -56.83
C ARG A 26 -14.12 22.04 -56.44
N SER A 27 -14.06 20.75 -56.71
CA SER A 27 -14.99 19.76 -56.18
C SER A 27 -15.11 19.90 -54.64
N PRO A 28 -16.31 19.76 -54.05
CA PRO A 28 -16.47 19.83 -52.61
C PRO A 28 -15.61 18.73 -51.96
N ALA A 29 -14.74 19.15 -51.04
CA ALA A 29 -13.96 18.22 -50.21
C ALA A 29 -14.92 17.28 -49.51
N THR A 30 -14.77 15.99 -49.76
CA THR A 30 -15.49 14.93 -49.03
C THR A 30 -15.27 15.18 -47.54
N PRO A 31 -16.34 15.22 -46.70
CA PRO A 31 -16.18 15.39 -45.27
C PRO A 31 -15.31 14.26 -44.78
N GLY A 32 -14.14 14.61 -44.22
CA GLY A 32 -13.23 13.61 -43.63
C GLY A 32 -14.01 12.72 -42.68
N ARG A 33 -13.96 11.42 -42.89
CA ARG A 33 -14.46 10.46 -41.94
C ARG A 33 -13.91 10.85 -40.57
N ALA A 34 -14.78 11.18 -39.63
CA ALA A 34 -14.41 11.34 -38.24
C ALA A 34 -13.69 10.05 -37.84
N HIS A 35 -12.38 10.10 -37.73
CA HIS A 35 -11.63 8.97 -37.19
C HIS A 35 -12.18 8.75 -35.77
N GLY A 36 -12.72 7.56 -35.50
CA GLY A 36 -13.11 7.17 -34.16
C GLY A 36 -11.92 7.34 -33.18
N PRO A 37 -12.18 7.42 -31.88
CA PRO A 37 -11.11 7.64 -30.92
C PRO A 37 -9.97 6.63 -31.12
N THR A 38 -8.73 7.10 -31.02
CA THR A 38 -7.54 6.24 -31.16
C THR A 38 -7.52 5.16 -30.06
N ALA A 39 -6.79 4.06 -30.25
CA ALA A 39 -6.61 3.03 -29.23
C ALA A 39 -6.10 3.61 -27.89
N ALA A 40 -5.18 4.59 -27.94
CA ALA A 40 -4.68 5.32 -26.79
C ALA A 40 -5.79 6.10 -26.06
N ALA A 41 -6.64 6.81 -26.82
CA ALA A 41 -7.78 7.54 -26.25
C ALA A 41 -8.80 6.58 -25.59
N HIS A 42 -9.00 5.39 -26.17
CA HIS A 42 -9.83 4.35 -25.53
C HIS A 42 -9.24 3.85 -24.21
N VAL A 43 -7.93 3.59 -24.15
CA VAL A 43 -7.25 3.20 -22.90
C VAL A 43 -7.41 4.29 -21.84
N ALA A 44 -7.21 5.55 -22.19
CA ALA A 44 -7.35 6.69 -21.28
C ALA A 44 -8.79 6.81 -20.76
N ALA A 45 -9.80 6.66 -21.63
CA ALA A 45 -11.21 6.70 -21.23
C ALA A 45 -11.58 5.54 -20.27
N LEU A 46 -11.13 4.32 -20.57
CA LEU A 46 -11.36 3.16 -19.70
C LEU A 46 -10.63 3.28 -18.35
N ALA A 47 -9.46 3.89 -18.34
CA ALA A 47 -8.72 4.18 -17.10
C ALA A 47 -9.45 5.20 -16.22
N ALA A 48 -10.03 6.24 -16.82
CA ALA A 48 -10.85 7.22 -16.11
C ALA A 48 -12.15 6.59 -15.57
N GLU A 49 -12.81 5.74 -16.38
CA GLU A 49 -14.01 4.99 -15.97
C GLU A 49 -13.71 4.04 -14.80
N TYR A 50 -12.60 3.30 -14.86
CA TYR A 50 -12.15 2.44 -13.78
C TYR A 50 -11.97 3.24 -12.49
N TRP A 51 -11.20 4.34 -12.55
CA TRP A 51 -10.88 5.14 -11.39
C TRP A 51 -12.13 5.79 -10.77
N GLY A 52 -12.97 6.40 -11.59
CA GLY A 52 -14.23 7.00 -11.11
C GLY A 52 -15.13 5.96 -10.44
N GLY A 53 -15.26 4.77 -11.03
CA GLY A 53 -16.02 3.68 -10.46
C GLY A 53 -15.44 3.15 -9.15
N ARG A 54 -14.10 3.02 -9.04
CA ARG A 54 -13.41 2.60 -7.82
C ARG A 54 -13.64 3.58 -6.67
N ILE A 55 -13.42 4.88 -6.92
CA ILE A 55 -13.64 5.94 -5.91
C ILE A 55 -15.10 5.96 -5.43
N ALA A 56 -16.06 5.73 -6.32
CA ALA A 56 -17.47 5.67 -5.96
C ALA A 56 -17.84 4.39 -5.18
N ALA A 57 -17.22 3.25 -5.49
CA ALA A 57 -17.46 1.97 -4.83
C ALA A 57 -16.79 1.86 -3.45
N GLU A 58 -15.62 2.52 -3.28
CA GLU A 58 -14.80 2.47 -2.07
C GLU A 58 -14.60 3.88 -1.47
N PRO A 59 -15.67 4.54 -0.99
CA PRO A 59 -15.62 5.92 -0.52
C PRO A 59 -14.76 6.15 0.73
N ILE A 60 -14.48 5.10 1.51
CA ILE A 60 -13.53 5.17 2.63
C ILE A 60 -12.10 5.30 2.07
N GLU A 61 -11.72 4.45 1.11
CA GLU A 61 -10.44 4.54 0.42
C GLU A 61 -10.28 5.89 -0.28
N ALA A 62 -11.34 6.37 -0.95
CA ALA A 62 -11.36 7.69 -1.58
C ALA A 62 -10.95 8.80 -0.61
N THR A 63 -11.51 8.79 0.60
CA THR A 63 -11.15 9.77 1.64
C THR A 63 -9.68 9.65 2.07
N PHE A 64 -9.15 8.44 2.25
CA PHE A 64 -7.73 8.24 2.60
C PHE A 64 -6.78 8.78 1.51
N LEU A 65 -7.18 8.66 0.24
CA LEU A 65 -6.43 9.17 -0.90
C LEU A 65 -6.63 10.70 -1.15
N GLY A 66 -7.51 11.35 -0.38
CA GLY A 66 -7.80 12.79 -0.52
C GLY A 66 -8.91 13.14 -1.51
N PHE A 67 -9.65 12.15 -2.05
CA PHE A 67 -10.81 12.37 -2.93
C PHE A 67 -12.09 12.53 -2.10
N ARG A 68 -12.51 13.77 -1.92
CA ARG A 68 -13.57 14.17 -0.97
C ARG A 68 -15.00 14.07 -1.50
N SER A 69 -15.19 13.74 -2.79
CA SER A 69 -16.51 13.77 -3.47
C SER A 69 -17.53 12.77 -2.91
N HIS A 70 -17.12 11.83 -2.09
CA HIS A 70 -17.96 10.78 -1.50
C HIS A 70 -17.87 10.71 0.03
N ASP A 71 -17.49 11.80 0.69
CA ASP A 71 -17.30 11.87 2.14
C ASP A 71 -18.60 11.72 2.95
N ASP A 72 -19.75 11.70 2.28
CA ASP A 72 -21.07 11.42 2.83
C ASP A 72 -21.49 9.94 2.76
N ARG A 73 -20.64 9.05 2.18
CA ARG A 73 -20.99 7.66 1.83
C ARG A 73 -20.12 6.62 2.49
N LEU A 74 -20.65 5.40 2.56
CA LEU A 74 -19.93 4.17 2.92
C LEU A 74 -20.04 3.16 1.77
N PRO A 75 -19.13 2.16 1.67
CA PRO A 75 -19.21 1.12 0.65
C PRO A 75 -20.53 0.35 0.72
N ASP A 76 -21.11 0.01 -0.42
CA ASP A 76 -22.26 -0.90 -0.46
C ASP A 76 -21.80 -2.35 -0.31
N VAL A 77 -21.79 -2.82 0.94
CA VAL A 77 -21.37 -4.19 1.29
C VAL A 77 -22.48 -5.23 1.17
N THR A 78 -23.65 -4.88 0.63
CA THR A 78 -24.73 -5.84 0.37
C THR A 78 -24.36 -6.78 -0.79
N GLU A 79 -25.02 -7.95 -0.86
CA GLU A 79 -24.85 -8.88 -2.00
C GLU A 79 -25.18 -8.21 -3.34
N ALA A 80 -26.24 -7.41 -3.37
CA ALA A 80 -26.62 -6.67 -4.57
C ALA A 80 -25.55 -5.64 -4.99
N GLY A 81 -24.97 -4.91 -4.02
CA GLY A 81 -23.87 -3.99 -4.27
C GLY A 81 -22.63 -4.70 -4.81
N ARG A 82 -22.26 -5.82 -4.18
CA ARG A 82 -21.15 -6.66 -4.62
C ARG A 82 -21.35 -7.19 -6.03
N ALA A 83 -22.53 -7.74 -6.34
CA ALA A 83 -22.83 -8.28 -7.67
C ALA A 83 -22.76 -7.20 -8.75
N ARG A 84 -23.33 -6.00 -8.49
CA ARG A 84 -23.23 -4.87 -9.42
C ARG A 84 -21.77 -4.50 -9.73
N GLU A 85 -20.93 -4.45 -8.70
CA GLU A 85 -19.53 -4.08 -8.87
C GLU A 85 -18.73 -5.15 -9.62
N ILE A 86 -18.96 -6.44 -9.36
CA ILE A 86 -18.37 -7.54 -10.14
C ILE A 86 -18.76 -7.42 -11.61
N THR A 87 -20.05 -7.25 -11.92
CA THR A 87 -20.53 -7.09 -13.30
C THR A 87 -19.88 -5.87 -13.99
N ARG A 88 -19.74 -4.75 -13.28
CA ARG A 88 -19.08 -3.56 -13.81
C ARG A 88 -17.60 -3.83 -14.15
N LEU A 89 -16.87 -4.48 -13.23
CA LEU A 89 -15.46 -4.79 -13.41
C LEU A 89 -15.24 -5.81 -14.53
N GLU A 90 -16.05 -6.85 -14.63
CA GLU A 90 -15.98 -7.85 -15.73
C GLU A 90 -16.22 -7.21 -17.09
N ALA A 91 -17.26 -6.37 -17.22
CA ALA A 91 -17.55 -5.66 -18.45
C ALA A 91 -16.38 -4.71 -18.85
N LEU A 92 -15.82 -4.01 -17.87
CA LEU A 92 -14.67 -3.13 -18.09
C LEU A 92 -13.43 -3.93 -18.52
N LEU A 93 -13.14 -5.05 -17.84
CA LEU A 93 -12.02 -5.94 -18.18
C LEU A 93 -12.12 -6.45 -19.61
N GLY A 94 -13.33 -6.88 -20.04
CA GLY A 94 -13.58 -7.32 -21.40
C GLY A 94 -13.24 -6.23 -22.43
N ARG A 95 -13.65 -5.00 -22.18
CA ARG A 95 -13.35 -3.85 -23.05
C ARG A 95 -11.86 -3.52 -23.09
N VAL A 96 -11.16 -3.54 -21.96
CA VAL A 96 -9.71 -3.30 -21.90
C VAL A 96 -8.94 -4.38 -22.64
N ARG A 97 -9.32 -5.64 -22.48
CA ARG A 97 -8.68 -6.79 -23.16
C ARG A 97 -8.87 -6.76 -24.67
N ALA A 98 -10.00 -6.26 -25.17
CA ALA A 98 -10.28 -6.11 -26.58
C ALA A 98 -9.36 -5.12 -27.32
N ILE A 99 -8.66 -4.23 -26.61
CA ILE A 99 -7.68 -3.33 -27.21
C ILE A 99 -6.40 -4.12 -27.50
N ASP A 100 -5.98 -4.16 -28.76
CA ASP A 100 -4.72 -4.79 -29.15
C ASP A 100 -3.52 -4.01 -28.56
N ALA A 101 -2.75 -4.67 -27.70
CA ALA A 101 -1.57 -4.09 -27.07
C ALA A 101 -0.47 -3.74 -28.08
N ALA A 102 -0.39 -4.44 -29.23
CA ALA A 102 0.62 -4.18 -30.25
C ALA A 102 0.37 -2.84 -30.98
N SER A 103 -0.89 -2.39 -31.02
CA SER A 103 -1.27 -1.10 -31.62
C SER A 103 -0.95 0.12 -30.75
N LEU A 104 -0.52 -0.09 -29.49
CA LEU A 104 -0.29 0.97 -28.51
C LEU A 104 1.19 1.38 -28.44
N ALA A 105 1.46 2.67 -28.26
CA ALA A 105 2.75 3.16 -27.80
C ALA A 105 3.09 2.61 -26.40
N LEU A 106 4.37 2.61 -26.03
CA LEU A 106 4.82 2.00 -24.78
C LEU A 106 4.09 2.54 -23.52
N PRO A 107 3.90 3.86 -23.33
CA PRO A 107 3.21 4.39 -22.15
C PRO A 107 1.75 3.88 -22.05
N ASP A 108 1.04 3.84 -23.19
CA ASP A 108 -0.35 3.38 -23.23
C ASP A 108 -0.45 1.86 -23.03
N ARG A 109 0.53 1.11 -23.54
CA ARG A 109 0.65 -0.33 -23.32
C ARG A 109 0.85 -0.66 -21.84
N VAL A 110 1.72 0.08 -21.16
CA VAL A 110 1.92 -0.02 -19.72
C VAL A 110 0.63 0.32 -18.99
N THR A 111 -0.04 1.41 -19.35
CA THR A 111 -1.32 1.82 -18.75
C THR A 111 -2.40 0.74 -18.92
N ARG A 112 -2.52 0.17 -20.13
CA ARG A 112 -3.45 -0.95 -20.39
C ARG A 112 -3.13 -2.18 -19.54
N GLY A 113 -1.85 -2.56 -19.47
CA GLY A 113 -1.41 -3.71 -18.66
C GLY A 113 -1.68 -3.53 -17.17
N MET A 114 -1.42 -2.34 -16.66
CA MET A 114 -1.73 -1.97 -15.28
C MET A 114 -3.23 -1.97 -15.01
N LEU A 115 -4.05 -1.48 -15.93
CA LEU A 115 -5.50 -1.47 -15.81
C LEU A 115 -6.06 -2.90 -15.75
N VAL A 116 -5.54 -3.82 -16.58
CA VAL A 116 -5.89 -5.24 -16.50
C VAL A 116 -5.56 -5.81 -15.12
N HIS A 117 -4.34 -5.57 -14.62
CA HIS A 117 -3.90 -6.07 -13.31
C HIS A 117 -4.77 -5.56 -12.15
N GLU A 118 -5.07 -4.27 -12.13
CA GLU A 118 -5.91 -3.68 -11.08
C GLU A 118 -7.32 -4.27 -11.07
N ILE A 119 -7.96 -4.38 -12.26
CA ILE A 119 -9.31 -4.94 -12.38
C ILE A 119 -9.33 -6.43 -11.98
N GLU A 120 -8.35 -7.21 -12.45
CA GLU A 120 -8.23 -8.64 -12.08
C GLU A 120 -7.99 -8.80 -10.57
N GLY A 121 -7.18 -7.91 -9.97
CA GLY A 121 -6.94 -7.88 -8.53
C GLY A 121 -8.23 -7.57 -7.75
N ASP A 122 -9.01 -6.59 -8.19
CA ASP A 122 -10.29 -6.26 -7.58
C ASP A 122 -11.30 -7.41 -7.67
N LEU A 123 -11.39 -8.07 -8.83
CA LEU A 123 -12.22 -9.27 -9.01
C LEU A 123 -11.77 -10.42 -8.12
N ALA A 124 -10.46 -10.70 -8.05
CA ALA A 124 -9.92 -11.76 -7.20
C ALA A 124 -10.23 -11.54 -5.70
N ARG A 125 -10.07 -10.30 -5.22
CA ARG A 125 -10.41 -9.94 -3.84
C ARG A 125 -11.91 -10.11 -3.55
N ARG A 126 -12.76 -9.75 -4.51
CA ARG A 126 -14.23 -9.90 -4.39
C ARG A 126 -14.67 -11.35 -4.45
N ASP A 127 -14.02 -12.19 -5.28
CA ASP A 127 -14.29 -13.62 -5.33
C ASP A 127 -13.88 -14.34 -4.04
N CYS A 128 -12.74 -14.00 -3.49
CA CYS A 128 -12.27 -14.52 -2.20
C CYS A 128 -13.15 -14.08 -1.04
N ASP A 129 -13.68 -12.88 -1.12
CA ASP A 129 -14.61 -12.26 -0.18
C ASP A 129 -14.14 -12.35 1.29
N LEU A 130 -12.83 -12.16 1.52
CA LEU A 130 -12.25 -12.25 2.87
C LEU A 130 -12.94 -11.31 3.85
N SER A 131 -13.32 -10.10 3.39
CA SER A 131 -14.00 -9.10 4.22
C SER A 131 -15.36 -9.54 4.78
N ALA A 132 -15.95 -10.61 4.24
CA ALA A 132 -17.22 -11.14 4.72
C ALA A 132 -17.08 -12.06 5.93
N TRP A 133 -15.92 -12.74 6.07
CA TRP A 133 -15.77 -13.80 7.08
C TRP A 133 -14.45 -13.77 7.86
N ALA A 134 -13.43 -13.08 7.38
CA ALA A 134 -12.21 -12.89 8.15
C ALA A 134 -12.45 -11.87 9.27
N ALA A 135 -12.17 -12.25 10.50
CA ALA A 135 -12.10 -11.31 11.62
C ALA A 135 -10.69 -10.72 11.63
N ASP A 136 -10.57 -9.48 11.14
CA ASP A 136 -9.28 -8.83 10.94
C ASP A 136 -9.01 -7.79 12.03
N GLN A 137 -7.98 -8.05 12.84
CA GLN A 137 -7.56 -7.17 13.93
C GLN A 137 -6.86 -5.89 13.44
N LEU A 138 -6.42 -5.82 12.17
CA LEU A 138 -5.69 -4.67 11.61
C LEU A 138 -6.53 -3.83 10.65
N ARG A 139 -7.48 -4.45 9.94
CA ARG A 139 -8.30 -3.83 8.89
C ARG A 139 -9.80 -4.03 9.10
N GLY A 140 -10.18 -4.62 10.21
CA GLY A 140 -11.60 -4.77 10.55
C GLY A 140 -12.28 -3.42 10.77
N PRO A 141 -13.63 -3.39 10.75
CA PRO A 141 -14.38 -2.15 10.88
C PRO A 141 -14.09 -1.38 12.18
N GLN A 142 -13.69 -2.09 13.23
CA GLN A 142 -13.28 -1.50 14.52
C GLN A 142 -11.95 -0.71 14.42
N VAL A 143 -11.19 -0.87 13.34
CA VAL A 143 -9.96 -0.11 13.08
C VAL A 143 -10.21 0.91 11.98
N GLU A 144 -10.76 0.46 10.84
CA GLU A 144 -10.98 1.26 9.63
C GLU A 144 -11.83 2.52 9.89
N LEU A 145 -12.95 2.39 10.62
CA LEU A 145 -13.84 3.52 10.89
C LEU A 145 -13.21 4.56 11.84
N PHE A 146 -12.32 4.12 12.75
CA PHE A 146 -11.59 5.04 13.62
C PHE A 146 -10.44 5.76 12.89
N GLN A 147 -9.80 5.07 11.94
CA GLN A 147 -8.83 5.71 11.04
C GLN A 147 -9.49 6.70 10.12
N LEU A 148 -10.68 6.37 9.60
CA LEU A 148 -11.49 7.27 8.77
C LEU A 148 -11.82 8.58 9.50
N ALA A 149 -12.18 8.53 10.78
CA ALA A 149 -12.46 9.72 11.57
C ALA A 149 -11.27 10.70 11.66
N ARG A 150 -10.05 10.18 11.60
CA ARG A 150 -8.82 11.00 11.57
C ARG A 150 -8.49 11.52 10.17
N ALA A 151 -8.83 10.75 9.14
CA ALA A 151 -8.55 11.10 7.75
C ALA A 151 -9.55 12.10 7.18
N GLN A 152 -10.82 11.99 7.58
CA GLN A 152 -11.89 12.91 7.15
C GLN A 152 -11.84 14.19 7.97
N THR A 153 -10.96 15.11 7.57
CA THR A 153 -10.91 16.46 8.16
C THR A 153 -12.18 17.25 7.86
N VAL A 154 -12.54 18.15 8.77
CA VAL A 154 -13.75 18.99 8.67
C VAL A 154 -13.34 20.44 8.87
N SER A 155 -13.36 21.23 7.80
CA SER A 155 -13.01 22.65 7.80
C SER A 155 -14.24 23.56 7.59
N THR A 156 -15.23 23.09 6.85
CA THR A 156 -16.45 23.84 6.51
C THR A 156 -17.69 23.17 7.08
N VAL A 157 -18.76 23.96 7.26
CA VAL A 157 -20.07 23.45 7.71
C VAL A 157 -20.60 22.36 6.77
N GLU A 158 -20.33 22.49 5.47
CA GLU A 158 -20.75 21.50 4.46
C GLU A 158 -20.01 20.17 4.64
N GLU A 159 -18.70 20.20 4.87
CA GLU A 159 -17.92 19.00 5.21
C GLU A 159 -18.39 18.36 6.51
N GLY A 160 -18.77 19.17 7.50
CA GLY A 160 -19.41 18.68 8.73
C GLY A 160 -20.71 17.95 8.46
N ARG A 161 -21.57 18.48 7.57
CA ARG A 161 -22.82 17.81 7.15
C ARG A 161 -22.54 16.49 6.44
N ALA A 162 -21.54 16.45 5.55
CA ALA A 162 -21.13 15.22 4.87
C ALA A 162 -20.65 14.14 5.86
N LEU A 163 -19.84 14.53 6.85
CA LEU A 163 -19.38 13.62 7.90
C LEU A 163 -20.58 13.07 8.71
N VAL A 164 -21.49 13.91 9.15
CA VAL A 164 -22.70 13.48 9.90
C VAL A 164 -23.55 12.53 9.04
N ALA A 165 -23.73 12.84 7.75
CA ALA A 165 -24.44 11.98 6.81
C ALA A 165 -23.79 10.60 6.65
N ARG A 166 -22.45 10.51 6.71
CA ARG A 166 -21.71 9.25 6.70
C ARG A 166 -21.84 8.51 8.04
N TRP A 167 -21.61 9.21 9.17
CA TRP A 167 -21.68 8.59 10.50
C TRP A 167 -23.06 8.02 10.81
N SER A 168 -24.13 8.69 10.41
CA SER A 168 -25.50 8.20 10.58
C SER A 168 -25.77 6.87 9.84
N LYS A 169 -24.98 6.53 8.83
CA LYS A 169 -25.09 5.29 8.06
C LYS A 169 -24.25 4.13 8.63
N ILE A 170 -23.32 4.39 9.58
CA ILE A 170 -22.40 3.37 10.11
C ILE A 170 -23.18 2.23 10.77
N GLY A 171 -24.27 2.52 11.49
CA GLY A 171 -25.10 1.48 12.12
C GLY A 171 -25.57 0.44 11.09
N ALA A 172 -26.24 0.89 10.04
CA ALA A 172 -26.76 0.02 8.97
C ALA A 172 -25.62 -0.68 8.19
N TYR A 173 -24.51 0.01 7.96
CA TYR A 173 -23.33 -0.57 7.32
C TYR A 173 -22.76 -1.74 8.15
N MET A 174 -22.64 -1.59 9.46
CA MET A 174 -22.16 -2.63 10.36
C MET A 174 -23.13 -3.81 10.44
N ASP A 175 -24.44 -3.55 10.44
CA ASP A 175 -25.46 -4.61 10.43
C ASP A 175 -25.37 -5.41 9.11
N ALA A 176 -25.21 -4.74 7.96
CA ALA A 176 -25.00 -5.42 6.68
C ALA A 176 -23.71 -6.26 6.65
N ARG A 177 -22.62 -5.79 7.27
CA ARG A 177 -21.38 -6.58 7.45
C ARG A 177 -21.60 -7.80 8.33
N THR A 178 -22.34 -7.65 9.43
CA THR A 178 -22.70 -8.76 10.32
C THR A 178 -23.55 -9.81 9.61
N ASP A 179 -24.48 -9.39 8.77
CA ASP A 179 -25.30 -10.31 7.97
C ASP A 179 -24.48 -11.06 6.91
N ARG A 180 -23.47 -10.40 6.30
CA ARG A 180 -22.51 -11.10 5.43
C ARG A 180 -21.73 -12.15 6.19
N LEU A 181 -21.24 -11.83 7.39
CA LEU A 181 -20.54 -12.75 8.26
C LEU A 181 -21.39 -14.00 8.58
N ARG A 182 -22.68 -13.82 8.88
CA ARG A 182 -23.63 -14.92 9.11
C ARG A 182 -23.83 -15.79 7.85
N ARG A 183 -23.96 -15.18 6.67
CA ARG A 183 -24.07 -15.92 5.41
C ARG A 183 -22.80 -16.72 5.11
N ALA A 184 -21.62 -16.11 5.29
CA ALA A 184 -20.36 -16.80 5.12
C ALA A 184 -20.23 -18.00 6.08
N LEU A 185 -20.65 -17.83 7.32
CA LEU A 185 -20.70 -18.89 8.33
C LEU A 185 -21.60 -20.06 7.90
N GLN A 186 -22.74 -19.78 7.28
CA GLN A 186 -23.64 -20.82 6.70
C GLN A 186 -22.98 -21.55 5.54
N GLN A 187 -22.08 -20.92 4.82
CA GLN A 187 -21.30 -21.50 3.72
C GLN A 187 -20.03 -22.24 4.18
N GLY A 188 -19.81 -22.35 5.48
CA GLY A 188 -18.61 -22.97 6.07
C GLY A 188 -17.35 -22.10 5.97
N LYS A 189 -17.49 -20.83 5.61
CA LYS A 189 -16.39 -19.87 5.61
C LYS A 189 -16.27 -19.20 6.96
N VAL A 190 -15.28 -19.59 7.74
CA VAL A 190 -15.11 -19.16 9.14
C VAL A 190 -13.68 -18.67 9.37
N ALA A 191 -13.53 -17.61 10.16
CA ALA A 191 -12.24 -17.07 10.55
C ALA A 191 -11.47 -18.02 11.50
N PRO A 192 -10.13 -17.90 11.57
CA PRO A 192 -9.33 -18.55 12.59
C PRO A 192 -9.69 -18.05 13.99
N ARG A 193 -9.67 -18.94 14.99
CA ARG A 193 -10.01 -18.64 16.39
C ARG A 193 -9.16 -17.48 16.94
N ALA A 194 -7.85 -17.52 16.74
CA ALA A 194 -6.93 -16.50 17.25
C ALA A 194 -7.30 -15.08 16.79
N THR A 195 -7.68 -14.90 15.51
CA THR A 195 -8.06 -13.60 14.99
C THR A 195 -9.42 -13.14 15.50
N VAL A 196 -10.38 -14.06 15.66
CA VAL A 196 -11.70 -13.76 16.26
C VAL A 196 -11.55 -13.28 17.69
N GLU A 197 -10.77 -14.00 18.51
CA GLU A 197 -10.51 -13.63 19.90
C GLU A 197 -9.86 -12.25 20.04
N ARG A 198 -8.90 -11.92 19.15
CA ARG A 198 -8.28 -10.57 19.12
C ARG A 198 -9.30 -9.47 18.80
N VAL A 199 -10.15 -9.68 17.79
CA VAL A 199 -11.16 -8.67 17.44
C VAL A 199 -12.19 -8.51 18.55
N ILE A 200 -12.61 -9.59 19.21
CA ILE A 200 -13.49 -9.53 20.39
C ILE A 200 -12.82 -8.72 21.51
N ALA A 201 -11.55 -8.99 21.82
CA ALA A 201 -10.82 -8.24 22.84
C ALA A 201 -10.71 -6.74 22.51
N GLN A 202 -10.43 -6.37 21.25
CA GLN A 202 -10.43 -4.97 20.80
C GLN A 202 -11.80 -4.31 20.98
N LEU A 203 -12.88 -5.03 20.64
CA LEU A 203 -14.25 -4.51 20.81
C LEU A 203 -14.64 -4.40 22.28
N ASP A 204 -14.23 -5.35 23.13
CA ASP A 204 -14.45 -5.30 24.57
C ASP A 204 -13.75 -4.09 25.22
N GLU A 205 -12.48 -3.84 24.86
CA GLU A 205 -11.74 -2.67 25.32
C GLU A 205 -12.40 -1.36 24.85
N LEU A 206 -12.88 -1.32 23.61
CA LEU A 206 -13.57 -0.18 23.05
C LEU A 206 -14.89 0.09 23.77
N LEU A 207 -15.73 -0.94 23.89
CA LEU A 207 -17.08 -0.85 24.48
C LEU A 207 -17.06 -0.57 25.98
N ALA A 208 -15.97 -0.93 26.70
CA ALA A 208 -15.78 -0.58 28.09
C ALA A 208 -15.58 0.92 28.33
N LYS A 209 -15.13 1.68 27.31
CA LYS A 209 -14.93 3.12 27.39
C LYS A 209 -16.24 3.85 27.09
N PRO A 210 -16.52 5.02 27.71
CA PRO A 210 -17.60 5.89 27.26
C PRO A 210 -17.34 6.33 25.83
N SER A 211 -18.38 6.43 25.01
CA SER A 211 -18.23 6.79 23.57
C SER A 211 -17.63 8.18 23.36
N GLY A 212 -17.83 9.10 24.30
CA GLY A 212 -17.15 10.40 24.28
C GLY A 212 -15.62 10.32 24.29
N ALA A 213 -15.04 9.19 24.75
CA ALA A 213 -13.59 8.94 24.72
C ALA A 213 -13.13 8.17 23.44
N TRP A 214 -14.06 7.86 22.52
CA TRP A 214 -13.72 7.16 21.29
C TRP A 214 -13.08 8.10 20.27
N ALA A 215 -12.02 7.67 19.60
CA ALA A 215 -11.36 8.47 18.58
C ALA A 215 -12.29 8.84 17.39
N ILE A 216 -13.37 8.14 17.18
CA ILE A 216 -14.41 8.50 16.19
C ILE A 216 -15.13 9.80 16.51
N MET A 217 -15.02 10.30 17.76
CA MET A 217 -15.54 11.58 18.19
C MET A 217 -14.59 12.76 17.90
N SER A 218 -13.36 12.50 17.48
CA SER A 218 -12.35 13.54 17.27
C SER A 218 -12.79 14.69 16.34
N PRO A 219 -13.61 14.50 15.29
CA PRO A 219 -14.11 15.62 14.51
C PRO A 219 -15.04 16.55 15.29
N ARG A 220 -15.81 16.03 16.25
CA ARG A 220 -16.65 16.84 17.17
C ARG A 220 -15.79 17.72 18.09
N ASP A 221 -14.69 17.14 18.58
CA ASP A 221 -13.84 17.76 19.60
C ASP A 221 -12.80 18.72 18.98
N ALA A 222 -12.66 18.70 17.67
CA ALA A 222 -11.78 19.60 16.93
C ALA A 222 -12.31 21.04 16.95
N ALA A 223 -11.40 22.01 16.93
CA ALA A 223 -11.78 23.41 16.75
C ALA A 223 -12.23 23.67 15.31
N HIS A 224 -13.38 24.37 15.15
CA HIS A 224 -13.92 24.79 13.86
C HIS A 224 -13.95 26.33 13.76
N PRO A 225 -12.78 26.98 13.59
CA PRO A 225 -12.70 28.43 13.54
C PRO A 225 -13.49 28.97 12.35
N GLY A 226 -14.28 30.04 12.60
CA GLY A 226 -15.10 30.67 11.56
C GLY A 226 -16.49 30.06 11.37
N TRP A 227 -16.83 28.96 12.03
CA TRP A 227 -18.19 28.47 12.01
C TRP A 227 -19.09 29.27 12.95
N PRO A 228 -20.37 29.54 12.54
CA PRO A 228 -21.37 30.06 13.47
C PRO A 228 -21.54 29.13 14.68
N GLU A 229 -21.67 29.69 15.86
CA GLU A 229 -21.78 28.90 17.11
C GLU A 229 -22.96 27.91 17.09
N ALA A 230 -24.06 28.29 16.43
CA ALA A 230 -25.21 27.41 16.25
C ALA A 230 -24.87 26.17 15.42
N ASP A 231 -24.08 26.35 14.34
CA ASP A 231 -23.65 25.22 13.49
C ASP A 231 -22.66 24.30 14.22
N GLN A 232 -21.75 24.87 15.04
CA GLN A 232 -20.83 24.07 15.88
C GLN A 232 -21.61 23.20 16.87
N ARG A 233 -22.60 23.78 17.58
CA ARG A 233 -23.44 23.02 18.51
C ARG A 233 -24.28 21.96 17.80
N ALA A 234 -24.87 22.29 16.66
CA ALA A 234 -25.67 21.35 15.87
C ALA A 234 -24.82 20.19 15.35
N PHE A 235 -23.60 20.47 14.86
CA PHE A 235 -22.65 19.46 14.41
C PHE A 235 -22.23 18.53 15.55
N ALA A 236 -21.82 19.08 16.69
CA ALA A 236 -21.41 18.31 17.86
C ALA A 236 -22.52 17.37 18.33
N ALA A 237 -23.75 17.88 18.46
CA ALA A 237 -24.91 17.07 18.84
C ALA A 237 -25.24 15.98 17.82
N ALA A 238 -25.13 16.27 16.52
CA ALA A 238 -25.40 15.30 15.46
C ALA A 238 -24.34 14.16 15.41
N VAL A 239 -23.06 14.48 15.62
CA VAL A 239 -22.00 13.46 15.73
C VAL A 239 -22.22 12.58 16.95
N GLU A 240 -22.52 13.18 18.11
CA GLU A 240 -22.81 12.44 19.33
C GLU A 240 -24.03 11.52 19.16
N GLN A 241 -25.11 12.02 18.59
CA GLN A 241 -26.30 11.22 18.28
C GLN A 241 -26.01 10.07 17.32
N ALA A 242 -25.22 10.29 16.28
CA ALA A 242 -24.84 9.24 15.34
C ALA A 242 -24.00 8.14 16.00
N VAL A 243 -23.08 8.52 16.88
CA VAL A 243 -22.21 7.56 17.58
C VAL A 243 -22.99 6.80 18.65
N GLU A 244 -23.72 7.47 19.53
CA GLU A 244 -24.49 6.84 20.60
C GLU A 244 -25.67 6.03 20.09
N GLY A 245 -26.41 6.56 19.14
CA GLY A 245 -27.61 5.92 18.60
C GLY A 245 -27.35 4.88 17.52
N GLY A 246 -26.23 4.97 16.81
CA GLY A 246 -25.92 4.13 15.65
C GLY A 246 -24.66 3.29 15.81
N VAL A 247 -23.53 3.95 15.98
CA VAL A 247 -22.21 3.29 15.91
C VAL A 247 -22.01 2.34 17.11
N ARG A 248 -22.17 2.84 18.34
CA ARG A 248 -21.95 2.05 19.55
C ARG A 248 -22.86 0.80 19.63
N PRO A 249 -24.18 0.90 19.41
CA PRO A 249 -25.05 -0.28 19.38
C PRO A 249 -24.68 -1.28 18.30
N ALA A 250 -24.25 -0.81 17.12
CA ALA A 250 -23.82 -1.69 16.02
C ALA A 250 -22.54 -2.44 16.34
N PHE A 251 -21.55 -1.81 16.95
CA PHE A 251 -20.35 -2.50 17.44
C PHE A 251 -20.67 -3.53 18.53
N SER A 252 -21.61 -3.23 19.43
CA SER A 252 -22.07 -4.19 20.42
C SER A 252 -22.70 -5.43 19.77
N ARG A 253 -23.59 -5.25 18.79
CA ARG A 253 -24.18 -6.37 18.02
C ARG A 253 -23.13 -7.17 17.25
N TYR A 254 -22.16 -6.48 16.61
CA TYR A 254 -21.08 -7.15 15.90
C TYR A 254 -20.20 -7.98 16.84
N ARG A 255 -19.83 -7.41 17.99
CA ARG A 255 -19.09 -8.12 19.05
C ARG A 255 -19.86 -9.37 19.53
N GLU A 256 -21.17 -9.23 19.75
CA GLU A 256 -22.01 -10.34 20.17
C GLU A 256 -22.10 -11.45 19.11
N ALA A 257 -22.26 -11.09 17.83
CA ALA A 257 -22.24 -12.05 16.73
C ALA A 257 -20.89 -12.79 16.65
N LEU A 258 -19.78 -12.09 16.79
CA LEU A 258 -18.45 -12.73 16.84
C LEU A 258 -18.34 -13.72 18.01
N ALA A 259 -18.76 -13.33 19.21
CA ALA A 259 -18.61 -14.15 20.40
C ALA A 259 -19.57 -15.35 20.44
N ARG A 260 -20.83 -15.18 20.04
CA ARG A 260 -21.86 -16.22 20.17
C ARG A 260 -22.04 -17.08 18.93
N GLU A 261 -21.81 -16.53 17.75
CA GLU A 261 -22.10 -17.23 16.50
C GLU A 261 -20.81 -17.72 15.80
N VAL A 262 -19.74 -16.89 15.77
CA VAL A 262 -18.50 -17.19 15.04
C VAL A 262 -17.49 -17.96 15.89
N LEU A 263 -17.18 -17.48 17.09
CA LEU A 263 -16.14 -18.06 17.94
C LEU A 263 -16.36 -19.56 18.25
N PRO A 264 -17.58 -20.06 18.52
CA PRO A 264 -17.81 -21.48 18.73
C PRO A 264 -17.50 -22.36 17.51
N ARG A 265 -17.52 -21.78 16.32
CA ARG A 265 -17.27 -22.44 15.01
C ARG A 265 -15.93 -22.06 14.41
N ALA A 266 -15.19 -21.14 15.04
CA ALA A 266 -13.93 -20.64 14.56
C ALA A 266 -12.91 -21.77 14.39
N ARG A 267 -12.14 -21.71 13.31
CA ARG A 267 -11.13 -22.72 12.99
C ARG A 267 -10.04 -22.71 14.05
N ASP A 268 -9.70 -23.88 14.53
CA ASP A 268 -8.63 -24.07 15.50
C ASP A 268 -7.24 -23.82 14.87
N ASP A 269 -6.23 -23.87 15.70
CA ASP A 269 -4.83 -23.62 15.34
C ASP A 269 -4.32 -24.57 14.25
N ALA A 270 -4.77 -25.83 14.27
CA ALA A 270 -4.38 -26.84 13.29
C ALA A 270 -4.99 -26.58 11.89
N ARG A 271 -6.06 -25.82 11.80
CA ARG A 271 -6.82 -25.54 10.58
C ARG A 271 -6.90 -24.05 10.27
N ALA A 272 -5.90 -23.26 10.68
CA ALA A 272 -5.92 -21.82 10.57
C ALA A 272 -5.88 -21.30 9.11
N GLY A 273 -5.24 -22.03 8.18
CA GLY A 273 -5.03 -21.62 6.79
C GLY A 273 -6.27 -21.69 5.88
N LEU A 274 -6.18 -21.05 4.71
CA LEU A 274 -7.24 -21.05 3.68
C LEU A 274 -7.51 -22.44 3.08
N SER A 275 -6.54 -23.35 3.08
CA SER A 275 -6.71 -24.73 2.64
C SER A 275 -7.88 -25.46 3.33
N HIS A 276 -8.27 -24.98 4.49
CA HIS A 276 -9.38 -25.52 5.28
C HIS A 276 -10.72 -24.76 5.10
N VAL A 277 -10.79 -23.87 4.13
CA VAL A 277 -12.00 -23.08 3.83
C VAL A 277 -12.56 -23.52 2.48
N PRO A 278 -13.87 -23.68 2.31
CA PRO A 278 -14.47 -23.97 0.99
C PRO A 278 -14.03 -22.96 -0.08
N GLY A 279 -13.45 -23.47 -1.18
CA GLY A 279 -12.86 -22.62 -2.23
C GLY A 279 -11.55 -21.92 -1.89
N GLY A 280 -11.02 -22.13 -0.68
CA GLY A 280 -9.85 -21.42 -0.17
C GLY A 280 -8.57 -21.66 -0.96
N ALA A 281 -8.32 -22.87 -1.46
CA ALA A 281 -7.15 -23.16 -2.29
C ALA A 281 -7.15 -22.34 -3.60
N ALA A 282 -8.28 -22.26 -4.30
CA ALA A 282 -8.42 -21.46 -5.52
C ALA A 282 -8.32 -19.96 -5.22
N CYS A 283 -8.90 -19.52 -4.11
CA CYS A 283 -8.74 -18.15 -3.62
C CYS A 283 -7.26 -17.82 -3.38
N TYR A 284 -6.55 -18.66 -2.62
CA TYR A 284 -5.15 -18.44 -2.29
C TYR A 284 -4.26 -18.36 -3.54
N ALA A 285 -4.45 -19.28 -4.50
CA ALA A 285 -3.69 -19.25 -5.77
C ALA A 285 -3.85 -17.91 -6.51
N ARG A 286 -5.07 -17.34 -6.54
CA ARG A 286 -5.31 -16.01 -7.13
C ARG A 286 -4.66 -14.89 -6.33
N LEU A 287 -4.73 -14.94 -5.00
CA LEU A 287 -4.11 -13.93 -4.14
C LEU A 287 -2.58 -13.94 -4.23
N VAL A 288 -1.94 -15.11 -4.39
CA VAL A 288 -0.51 -15.23 -4.70
C VAL A 288 -0.18 -14.48 -5.99
N GLN A 289 -0.95 -14.73 -7.07
CA GLN A 289 -0.73 -14.05 -8.35
C GLN A 289 -0.94 -12.53 -8.25
N VAL A 290 -2.00 -12.09 -7.60
CA VAL A 290 -2.29 -10.66 -7.42
C VAL A 290 -1.19 -9.97 -6.61
N SER A 291 -0.76 -10.58 -5.50
CA SER A 291 0.22 -9.98 -4.60
C SER A 291 1.64 -9.97 -5.19
N THR A 292 2.01 -11.00 -5.94
CA THR A 292 3.34 -11.09 -6.56
C THR A 292 3.38 -10.55 -7.99
N SER A 293 2.23 -10.37 -8.63
CA SER A 293 2.06 -10.09 -10.06
C SER A 293 2.73 -11.11 -11.00
N LEU A 294 3.09 -12.29 -10.50
CA LEU A 294 3.73 -13.38 -11.23
C LEU A 294 2.86 -14.63 -11.20
N ALA A 295 2.88 -15.38 -12.30
CA ALA A 295 2.23 -16.70 -12.39
C ALA A 295 3.10 -17.76 -11.70
N ARG A 296 3.13 -17.76 -10.37
CA ARG A 296 3.85 -18.75 -9.56
C ARG A 296 2.88 -19.53 -8.68
N SER A 297 3.16 -20.82 -8.53
CA SER A 297 2.44 -21.66 -7.57
C SER A 297 2.91 -21.38 -6.13
N ALA A 298 2.07 -21.75 -5.16
CA ALA A 298 2.44 -21.69 -3.76
C ALA A 298 3.66 -22.60 -3.43
N ASP A 299 3.81 -23.71 -4.14
CA ASP A 299 4.95 -24.63 -3.96
C ASP A 299 6.26 -24.00 -4.42
N GLU A 300 6.27 -23.34 -5.58
CA GLU A 300 7.45 -22.60 -6.04
C GLU A 300 7.84 -21.47 -5.08
N VAL A 301 6.85 -20.70 -4.60
CA VAL A 301 7.10 -19.62 -3.64
C VAL A 301 7.64 -20.15 -2.32
N HIS A 302 7.10 -21.28 -1.84
CA HIS A 302 7.57 -21.94 -0.63
C HIS A 302 9.04 -22.40 -0.77
N ALA A 303 9.38 -23.05 -1.89
CA ALA A 303 10.74 -23.51 -2.17
C ALA A 303 11.73 -22.33 -2.23
N ILE A 304 11.35 -21.24 -2.91
CA ILE A 304 12.13 -20.00 -2.91
C ILE A 304 12.34 -19.49 -1.48
N GLY A 305 11.30 -19.51 -0.65
CA GLY A 305 11.39 -19.10 0.75
C GLY A 305 12.43 -19.90 1.54
N LEU A 306 12.38 -21.23 1.43
CA LEU A 306 13.34 -22.12 2.11
C LEU A 306 14.78 -21.86 1.66
N GLU A 307 15.00 -21.69 0.35
CA GLU A 307 16.32 -21.37 -0.21
C GLU A 307 16.84 -20.04 0.33
N GLN A 308 16.00 -19.00 0.35
CA GLN A 308 16.39 -17.68 0.82
C GLN A 308 16.69 -17.66 2.32
N VAL A 309 15.91 -18.37 3.13
CA VAL A 309 16.19 -18.52 4.57
C VAL A 309 17.54 -19.20 4.79
N ALA A 310 17.83 -20.28 4.06
CA ALA A 310 19.11 -20.97 4.16
C ALA A 310 20.29 -20.04 3.80
N ARG A 311 20.21 -19.33 2.67
CA ARG A 311 21.22 -18.37 2.21
C ARG A 311 21.48 -17.28 3.24
N ILE A 312 20.43 -16.66 3.78
CA ILE A 312 20.55 -15.57 4.76
C ILE A 312 21.16 -16.08 6.06
N ARG A 313 20.82 -17.29 6.49
CA ARG A 313 21.45 -17.92 7.66
C ARG A 313 22.98 -18.09 7.49
N ASP A 314 23.44 -18.44 6.29
CA ASP A 314 24.86 -18.54 6.01
C ASP A 314 25.54 -17.17 6.02
N GLU A 315 24.90 -16.14 5.46
CA GLU A 315 25.37 -14.75 5.56
C GLU A 315 25.43 -14.26 7.02
N MET A 316 24.42 -14.60 7.83
CA MET A 316 24.40 -14.26 9.26
C MET A 316 25.52 -14.95 10.04
N ARG A 317 25.85 -16.22 9.73
CA ARG A 317 27.01 -16.92 10.33
C ARG A 317 28.33 -16.22 10.01
N ALA A 318 28.53 -15.90 8.73
CA ALA A 318 29.76 -15.23 8.29
C ALA A 318 29.92 -13.85 8.92
N LEU A 319 28.84 -13.06 8.92
CA LEU A 319 28.87 -11.70 9.49
C LEU A 319 28.93 -11.73 11.03
N GLY A 320 28.25 -12.69 11.67
CA GLY A 320 28.27 -12.88 13.12
C GLY A 320 29.66 -13.26 13.65
N ALA A 321 30.40 -14.09 12.90
CA ALA A 321 31.81 -14.40 13.24
C ALA A 321 32.66 -13.11 13.29
N LYS A 322 32.40 -12.15 12.37
CA LYS A 322 33.13 -10.88 12.32
C LYS A 322 32.63 -9.89 13.39
N ALA A 323 31.32 -9.70 13.51
CA ALA A 323 30.70 -8.67 14.36
C ALA A 323 30.64 -9.05 15.83
N LEU A 324 30.42 -10.35 16.12
CA LEU A 324 30.13 -10.87 17.47
C LEU A 324 31.14 -11.95 17.92
N GLY A 325 32.11 -12.33 17.09
CA GLY A 325 33.08 -13.39 17.40
C GLY A 325 32.50 -14.79 17.47
N THR A 326 31.31 -15.03 16.89
CA THR A 326 30.66 -16.36 16.86
C THR A 326 29.92 -16.57 15.55
N SER A 327 29.98 -17.81 15.02
CA SER A 327 29.20 -18.26 13.87
C SER A 327 27.99 -19.13 14.27
N ASP A 328 27.77 -19.34 15.56
CA ASP A 328 26.61 -20.06 16.06
C ASP A 328 25.37 -19.15 15.94
N LEU A 329 24.43 -19.56 15.09
CA LEU A 329 23.19 -18.78 14.83
C LEU A 329 22.34 -18.61 16.09
N ALA A 330 22.24 -19.62 16.94
CA ALA A 330 21.46 -19.53 18.15
C ALA A 330 22.07 -18.47 19.09
N GLU A 331 23.39 -18.45 19.21
CA GLU A 331 24.12 -17.46 20.00
C GLU A 331 24.03 -16.06 19.38
N ILE A 332 24.15 -15.93 18.05
CA ILE A 332 23.96 -14.65 17.34
C ILE A 332 22.55 -14.10 17.61
N GLN A 333 21.53 -14.93 17.41
CA GLN A 333 20.13 -14.54 17.63
C GLN A 333 19.86 -14.19 19.10
N ARG A 334 20.42 -14.97 20.03
CA ARG A 334 20.28 -14.70 21.47
C ARG A 334 20.90 -13.34 21.83
N ARG A 335 22.12 -13.05 21.41
CA ARG A 335 22.79 -11.76 21.68
C ARG A 335 22.01 -10.59 21.08
N LEU A 336 21.61 -10.68 19.82
CA LEU A 336 20.85 -9.63 19.18
C LEU A 336 19.47 -9.39 19.86
N ARG A 337 18.90 -10.42 20.46
CA ARG A 337 17.60 -10.34 21.14
C ARG A 337 17.71 -9.84 22.58
N GLU A 338 18.73 -10.23 23.33
CA GLU A 338 18.79 -10.08 24.78
C GLU A 338 19.79 -9.00 25.25
N ASP A 339 20.78 -8.63 24.44
CA ASP A 339 21.80 -7.65 24.84
C ASP A 339 21.20 -6.25 24.97
N LYS A 340 21.09 -5.76 26.22
CA LYS A 340 20.57 -4.43 26.52
C LYS A 340 21.44 -3.28 26.00
N ALA A 341 22.73 -3.50 25.73
CA ALA A 341 23.59 -2.52 25.10
C ALA A 341 23.16 -2.20 23.66
N LEU A 342 22.41 -3.10 23.03
CA LEU A 342 21.86 -2.93 21.69
C LEU A 342 20.49 -2.23 21.64
N THR A 343 19.97 -1.77 22.78
CA THR A 343 18.71 -0.99 22.85
C THR A 343 19.00 0.50 23.05
N PHE A 344 17.99 1.32 22.75
CA PHE A 344 18.07 2.75 23.04
C PHE A 344 17.80 3.02 24.52
N SER A 345 18.32 4.15 25.02
CA SER A 345 18.08 4.58 26.39
C SER A 345 17.04 5.69 26.46
N THR A 346 16.92 6.52 25.42
CA THR A 346 16.03 7.67 25.39
C THR A 346 15.28 7.77 24.07
N ARG A 347 14.15 8.49 24.10
CA ARG A 347 13.35 8.81 22.90
C ARG A 347 14.14 9.65 21.88
N ASP A 348 15.00 10.55 22.40
CA ASP A 348 15.83 11.43 21.57
C ASP A 348 16.89 10.64 20.80
N GLU A 349 17.45 9.58 21.39
CA GLU A 349 18.37 8.68 20.70
C GLU A 349 17.70 7.95 19.54
N VAL A 350 16.44 7.50 19.68
CA VAL A 350 15.70 6.83 18.61
C VAL A 350 15.51 7.78 17.42
N GLU A 351 15.06 9.00 17.66
CA GLU A 351 14.85 10.01 16.62
C GLU A 351 16.17 10.43 15.96
N ALA A 352 17.21 10.64 16.76
CA ALA A 352 18.53 11.01 16.26
C ALA A 352 19.13 9.94 15.35
N ALA A 353 19.01 8.65 15.71
CA ALA A 353 19.48 7.53 14.89
C ALA A 353 18.75 7.46 13.54
N ALA A 354 17.43 7.59 13.56
CA ALA A 354 16.61 7.61 12.35
C ALA A 354 16.97 8.80 11.43
N SER A 355 17.11 9.98 11.99
CA SER A 355 17.50 11.20 11.26
C SER A 355 18.90 11.10 10.69
N ALA A 356 19.85 10.54 11.42
CA ALA A 356 21.23 10.33 10.97
C ALA A 356 21.29 9.31 9.81
N ALA A 357 20.51 8.24 9.85
CA ALA A 357 20.43 7.25 8.77
C ALA A 357 19.93 7.91 7.47
N VAL A 358 18.85 8.69 7.54
CA VAL A 358 18.30 9.42 6.38
C VAL A 358 19.32 10.44 5.83
N ALA A 359 20.01 11.18 6.69
CA ALA A 359 20.98 12.20 6.28
C ALA A 359 22.22 11.61 5.57
N ARG A 360 22.61 10.36 5.89
CA ARG A 360 23.76 9.69 5.27
C ARG A 360 23.50 9.17 3.85
N ALA A 361 22.25 9.08 3.43
CA ALA A 361 21.88 8.44 2.17
C ALA A 361 22.36 9.25 0.95
N ALA A 362 23.54 8.91 0.44
CA ALA A 362 24.19 9.53 -0.72
C ALA A 362 23.60 9.03 -2.05
N VAL A 363 22.30 9.18 -2.24
CA VAL A 363 21.51 8.62 -3.35
C VAL A 363 21.95 9.08 -4.75
N PRO A 364 22.45 10.35 -4.98
CA PRO A 364 22.78 10.83 -6.32
C PRO A 364 23.84 10.02 -7.08
N ALA A 365 24.63 9.22 -6.37
CA ALA A 365 25.60 8.31 -6.99
C ALA A 365 24.93 7.06 -7.60
N TRP A 366 23.73 6.70 -7.12
CA TRP A 366 23.06 5.44 -7.43
C TRP A 366 21.73 5.61 -8.17
N ILE A 367 21.07 6.75 -8.01
CA ILE A 367 19.77 7.08 -8.64
C ILE A 367 19.92 8.44 -9.32
N GLY A 368 19.56 8.53 -10.59
CA GLY A 368 19.70 9.76 -11.39
C GLY A 368 18.52 10.71 -11.18
N ALA A 369 17.29 10.17 -11.23
CA ALA A 369 16.06 10.92 -11.00
C ALA A 369 15.71 10.95 -9.51
N LEU A 370 15.75 12.13 -8.88
CA LEU A 370 15.37 12.31 -7.49
C LEU A 370 14.05 13.08 -7.40
N PRO A 371 13.20 12.77 -6.39
CA PRO A 371 11.95 13.50 -6.20
C PRO A 371 12.24 14.96 -5.77
N ARG A 372 11.35 15.85 -6.18
CA ARG A 372 11.37 17.27 -5.77
C ARG A 372 10.80 17.48 -4.37
N THR A 373 9.89 16.60 -3.98
CA THR A 373 9.23 16.66 -2.69
C THR A 373 10.19 16.30 -1.57
N PRO A 374 10.38 17.19 -0.56
CA PRO A 374 11.28 16.92 0.55
C PRO A 374 10.72 15.86 1.50
N LEU A 375 11.63 15.11 2.14
CA LEU A 375 11.30 14.19 3.23
C LEU A 375 11.56 14.86 4.57
N VAL A 376 10.63 14.68 5.52
CA VAL A 376 10.75 15.13 6.90
C VAL A 376 10.71 13.92 7.82
N VAL A 377 11.62 13.87 8.81
CA VAL A 377 11.58 12.87 9.90
C VAL A 377 10.80 13.48 11.06
N LYS A 378 9.82 12.73 11.60
CA LYS A 378 9.02 13.18 12.76
C LYS A 378 8.76 12.04 13.74
N ARG A 379 8.66 12.38 15.02
CA ARG A 379 8.10 11.47 16.03
C ARG A 379 6.61 11.24 15.76
N MET A 380 6.15 10.04 16.09
CA MET A 380 4.71 9.79 16.21
C MET A 380 4.14 10.56 17.39
N GLU A 381 2.85 10.87 17.31
CA GLU A 381 2.16 11.52 18.41
C GLU A 381 2.00 10.57 19.61
N ALA A 382 2.16 11.10 20.82
CA ALA A 382 2.19 10.31 22.05
C ALA A 382 0.93 9.44 22.27
N TYR A 383 -0.22 9.85 21.74
CA TYR A 383 -1.48 9.11 21.89
C TYR A 383 -1.58 7.87 20.97
N GLU A 384 -0.79 7.83 19.88
CA GLU A 384 -0.86 6.72 18.91
C GLU A 384 0.31 5.74 19.02
N GLU A 385 1.48 6.20 19.45
CA GLU A 385 2.75 5.49 19.38
C GLU A 385 2.74 4.10 20.05
N LYS A 386 1.96 3.91 21.12
CA LYS A 386 1.87 2.64 21.86
C LYS A 386 1.36 1.46 21.01
N HIS A 387 0.55 1.77 19.99
CA HIS A 387 -0.14 0.77 19.17
C HIS A 387 0.33 0.77 17.70
N MET A 388 1.28 1.64 17.37
CA MET A 388 1.80 1.77 16.01
C MET A 388 3.10 0.96 15.80
N PRO A 389 3.43 0.60 14.55
CA PRO A 389 4.69 -0.06 14.23
C PRO A 389 5.90 0.81 14.63
N PRO A 390 7.13 0.25 14.60
CA PRO A 390 8.35 0.99 14.92
C PRO A 390 8.56 2.27 14.10
N ALA A 391 8.14 2.27 12.84
CA ALA A 391 8.12 3.44 11.98
C ALA A 391 7.22 3.18 10.77
N PHE A 392 6.88 4.24 10.02
CA PHE A 392 6.21 4.14 8.73
C PHE A 392 6.45 5.40 7.89
N PHE A 393 6.40 5.22 6.58
CA PHE A 393 6.39 6.30 5.61
C PHE A 393 4.95 6.78 5.36
N ARG A 394 4.79 8.11 5.30
CA ARG A 394 3.56 8.75 4.86
C ARG A 394 3.86 9.57 3.62
N GLU A 395 3.17 9.25 2.56
CA GLU A 395 3.30 9.95 1.28
C GLU A 395 2.93 11.44 1.38
N PRO A 396 3.50 12.29 0.53
CA PRO A 396 3.15 13.71 0.47
C PRO A 396 1.70 13.88 0.01
N ALA A 397 1.07 14.98 0.45
CA ALA A 397 -0.23 15.34 -0.09
C ALA A 397 -0.09 15.84 -1.53
N GLN A 398 -1.00 15.44 -2.42
CA GLN A 398 -0.96 15.84 -3.84
C GLN A 398 -1.09 17.35 -4.06
N ASP A 399 -1.80 18.04 -3.17
CA ASP A 399 -1.98 19.48 -3.18
C ASP A 399 -0.78 20.26 -2.58
N GLY A 400 0.27 19.56 -2.16
CA GLY A 400 1.46 20.15 -1.53
C GLY A 400 1.27 20.63 -0.09
N SER A 401 0.09 20.42 0.51
CA SER A 401 -0.22 20.86 1.89
C SER A 401 0.59 20.13 2.96
N ARG A 402 1.13 18.95 2.65
CA ARG A 402 1.92 18.13 3.56
C ARG A 402 3.12 17.51 2.84
N PRO A 403 4.34 17.61 3.40
CA PRO A 403 5.52 16.93 2.86
C PRO A 403 5.44 15.42 3.08
N ALA A 404 6.28 14.67 2.34
CA ALA A 404 6.57 13.29 2.66
C ALA A 404 7.13 13.19 4.09
N THR A 405 6.64 12.24 4.88
CA THR A 405 7.04 12.16 6.29
C THR A 405 7.40 10.73 6.67
N TYR A 406 8.58 10.58 7.24
CA TYR A 406 9.01 9.37 7.92
C TYR A 406 8.68 9.50 9.40
N TYR A 407 7.67 8.78 9.86
CA TYR A 407 7.26 8.76 11.26
C TYR A 407 8.04 7.71 12.04
N VAL A 408 8.65 8.12 13.13
CA VAL A 408 9.45 7.26 14.02
C VAL A 408 8.75 7.10 15.35
N ASN A 409 8.52 5.86 15.76
CA ASN A 409 7.92 5.51 17.03
C ASN A 409 9.00 5.50 18.12
N THR A 410 8.93 6.47 19.01
CA THR A 410 9.90 6.63 20.10
C THR A 410 9.40 6.08 21.45
N TYR A 411 8.23 5.41 21.49
CA TYR A 411 7.65 4.80 22.69
C TYR A 411 8.53 3.65 23.19
N ALA A 412 8.73 3.57 24.49
CA ALA A 412 9.50 2.54 25.18
C ALA A 412 10.88 2.27 24.50
N PRO A 413 11.79 3.27 24.47
CA PRO A 413 13.06 3.20 23.77
C PRO A 413 13.93 2.02 24.22
N GLU A 414 13.83 1.62 25.48
CA GLU A 414 14.52 0.46 26.08
C GLU A 414 14.10 -0.88 25.46
N THR A 415 13.02 -0.91 24.70
CA THR A 415 12.56 -2.08 23.93
C THR A 415 12.93 -2.02 22.45
N ARG A 416 13.50 -0.88 21.99
CA ARG A 416 13.84 -0.64 20.58
C ARG A 416 15.30 -0.99 20.34
N ARG A 417 15.56 -1.87 19.37
CA ARG A 417 16.92 -2.31 19.02
C ARG A 417 17.58 -1.28 18.10
N ARG A 418 18.80 -0.85 18.43
CA ARG A 418 19.57 0.14 17.66
C ARG A 418 19.79 -0.30 16.21
N PHE A 419 20.18 -1.56 16.02
CA PHE A 419 20.48 -2.13 14.71
C PHE A 419 19.26 -2.30 13.77
N GLU A 420 18.04 -2.17 14.29
CA GLU A 420 16.83 -2.16 13.45
C GLU A 420 16.53 -0.76 12.89
N SER A 421 17.08 0.30 13.49
CA SER A 421 16.76 1.69 13.13
C SER A 421 17.19 2.05 11.71
N GLU A 422 18.40 1.63 11.30
CA GLU A 422 18.95 1.97 9.99
C GLU A 422 18.26 1.23 8.86
N VAL A 423 18.04 -0.08 9.01
CA VAL A 423 17.34 -0.87 7.99
C VAL A 423 15.91 -0.38 7.78
N VAL A 424 15.21 0.00 8.84
CA VAL A 424 13.86 0.58 8.72
C VAL A 424 13.91 1.95 8.05
N ALA A 425 14.88 2.81 8.38
CA ALA A 425 15.05 4.10 7.72
C ALA A 425 15.34 3.95 6.21
N PHE A 426 16.15 2.98 5.81
CA PHE A 426 16.46 2.72 4.40
C PHE A 426 15.30 2.08 3.64
N HIS A 427 14.40 1.39 4.33
CA HIS A 427 13.15 0.87 3.76
C HIS A 427 12.10 1.96 3.58
N GLU A 428 11.80 2.70 4.64
CA GLU A 428 10.68 3.65 4.70
C GLU A 428 11.03 5.00 4.06
N ALA A 429 12.29 5.43 4.20
CA ALA A 429 12.71 6.75 3.79
C ALA A 429 13.58 6.70 2.51
N ILE A 430 14.89 6.87 2.63
CA ILE A 430 15.85 6.98 1.54
C ILE A 430 16.92 5.88 1.69
N PRO A 431 17.13 5.05 0.65
CA PRO A 431 16.61 5.11 -0.74
C PRO A 431 15.26 4.45 -0.98
N GLY A 432 14.52 4.06 0.05
CA GLY A 432 13.32 3.22 -0.01
C GLY A 432 12.06 3.93 -0.50
N HIS A 433 10.97 3.79 0.27
CA HIS A 433 9.61 4.20 -0.14
C HIS A 433 9.51 5.67 -0.53
N HIS A 434 10.21 6.59 0.14
CA HIS A 434 10.16 8.00 -0.23
C HIS A 434 10.56 8.23 -1.70
N ILE A 435 11.69 7.65 -2.13
CA ILE A 435 12.15 7.83 -3.52
C ILE A 435 11.12 7.27 -4.49
N GLN A 436 10.66 6.05 -4.28
CA GLN A 436 9.75 5.35 -5.19
C GLN A 436 8.38 6.02 -5.28
N VAL A 437 7.79 6.37 -4.13
CA VAL A 437 6.41 6.91 -4.07
C VAL A 437 6.38 8.36 -4.56
N ALA A 438 7.34 9.18 -4.14
CA ALA A 438 7.38 10.57 -4.56
C ALA A 438 7.64 10.69 -6.08
N LEU A 439 8.54 9.87 -6.65
CA LEU A 439 8.73 9.82 -8.11
C LEU A 439 7.46 9.38 -8.84
N ALA A 440 6.72 8.39 -8.31
CA ALA A 440 5.46 7.95 -8.90
C ALA A 440 4.39 9.05 -8.88
N GLN A 441 4.31 9.85 -7.82
CA GLN A 441 3.39 11.00 -7.74
C GLN A 441 3.81 12.16 -8.65
N GLU A 442 5.11 12.29 -8.92
CA GLU A 442 5.67 13.30 -9.82
C GLU A 442 5.65 12.90 -11.31
N LEU A 443 5.13 11.70 -11.64
CA LEU A 443 4.90 11.32 -13.04
C LEU A 443 4.05 12.38 -13.74
N GLY A 444 4.41 12.68 -14.99
CA GLY A 444 3.70 13.63 -15.83
C GLY A 444 2.24 13.25 -16.11
N GLU A 445 1.78 13.47 -17.33
CA GLU A 445 0.40 13.14 -17.74
C GLU A 445 0.21 11.62 -17.87
N VAL A 446 -0.16 10.98 -16.76
CA VAL A 446 -0.63 9.58 -16.71
C VAL A 446 -2.01 9.53 -16.08
N PRO A 447 -2.87 8.55 -16.42
CA PRO A 447 -4.16 8.38 -15.76
C PRO A 447 -4.02 8.31 -14.23
N THR A 448 -4.94 8.91 -13.50
CA THR A 448 -4.86 9.09 -12.04
C THR A 448 -4.63 7.75 -11.31
N PHE A 449 -5.29 6.67 -11.72
CA PHE A 449 -5.08 5.37 -11.07
C PHE A 449 -3.61 4.91 -11.08
N ARG A 450 -2.82 5.29 -12.10
CA ARG A 450 -1.39 4.97 -12.20
C ARG A 450 -0.54 5.64 -11.10
N LYS A 451 -0.94 6.83 -10.67
CA LYS A 451 -0.27 7.59 -9.60
C LYS A 451 -0.55 6.98 -8.22
N HIS A 452 -1.68 6.27 -8.08
CA HIS A 452 -2.12 5.62 -6.86
C HIS A 452 -2.05 4.08 -6.93
N ALA A 453 -1.50 3.53 -8.03
CA ALA A 453 -1.34 2.09 -8.16
C ALA A 453 -0.40 1.56 -7.07
N ASN A 454 -0.88 0.59 -6.31
CA ASN A 454 -0.11 -0.08 -5.28
C ASN A 454 0.13 -1.55 -5.67
N VAL A 455 1.08 -1.76 -6.58
CA VAL A 455 1.57 -3.10 -6.91
C VAL A 455 2.51 -3.54 -5.80
N LEU A 456 1.98 -4.27 -4.83
CA LEU A 456 2.71 -4.65 -3.60
C LEU A 456 4.10 -5.22 -3.89
N ALA A 457 4.23 -6.11 -4.89
CA ALA A 457 5.53 -6.70 -5.24
C ALA A 457 6.52 -5.67 -5.78
N PHE A 458 6.06 -4.59 -6.38
CA PHE A 458 6.93 -3.49 -6.79
C PHE A 458 7.28 -2.60 -5.58
N THR A 459 6.27 -2.12 -4.87
CA THR A 459 6.45 -1.13 -3.79
C THR A 459 7.26 -1.73 -2.63
N GLU A 460 6.84 -2.86 -2.11
CA GLU A 460 7.51 -3.54 -1.01
C GLU A 460 8.81 -4.23 -1.46
N GLY A 461 8.82 -4.69 -2.73
CA GLY A 461 10.03 -5.23 -3.35
C GLY A 461 11.13 -4.19 -3.46
N TRP A 462 10.80 -2.95 -3.81
CA TRP A 462 11.73 -1.83 -3.81
C TRP A 462 12.22 -1.49 -2.40
N GLY A 463 11.32 -1.40 -1.42
CA GLY A 463 11.70 -1.17 -0.02
C GLY A 463 12.72 -2.20 0.47
N LEU A 464 12.47 -3.49 0.19
CA LEU A 464 13.40 -4.56 0.58
C LEU A 464 14.67 -4.60 -0.28
N TYR A 465 14.59 -4.24 -1.56
CA TYR A 465 15.75 -4.07 -2.44
C TYR A 465 16.66 -2.94 -1.93
N SER A 466 16.08 -1.83 -1.50
CA SER A 466 16.83 -0.68 -0.97
C SER A 466 17.54 -0.98 0.34
N GLU A 467 17.05 -1.90 1.18
CA GLU A 467 17.78 -2.35 2.37
C GLU A 467 19.14 -2.97 1.98
N ARG A 468 19.15 -3.85 0.97
CA ARG A 468 20.38 -4.46 0.45
C ARG A 468 21.23 -3.46 -0.35
N LEU A 469 20.59 -2.57 -1.11
CA LEU A 469 21.27 -1.50 -1.83
C LEU A 469 22.02 -0.58 -0.86
N ALA A 470 21.44 -0.26 0.30
CA ALA A 470 22.08 0.53 1.35
C ALA A 470 23.37 -0.13 1.88
N ASP A 471 23.43 -1.48 1.92
CA ASP A 471 24.68 -2.21 2.25
C ASP A 471 25.74 -2.03 1.17
N GLU A 472 25.38 -2.15 -0.10
CA GLU A 472 26.27 -1.90 -1.23
C GLU A 472 26.76 -0.43 -1.28
N MET A 473 25.93 0.50 -0.86
CA MET A 473 26.25 1.93 -0.75
C MET A 473 27.16 2.24 0.47
N GLY A 474 27.37 1.27 1.38
CA GLY A 474 28.17 1.46 2.59
C GLY A 474 27.48 2.35 3.64
N LEU A 475 26.14 2.34 3.70
CA LEU A 475 25.36 3.23 4.56
C LEU A 475 25.16 2.68 5.99
N TYR A 476 25.33 1.39 6.23
CA TYR A 476 25.23 0.83 7.58
C TYR A 476 26.42 1.24 8.43
N SER A 477 26.17 1.69 9.66
CA SER A 477 27.17 2.24 10.57
C SER A 477 28.14 1.18 11.11
N SER A 478 27.70 -0.06 11.23
CA SER A 478 28.50 -1.17 11.76
C SER A 478 28.07 -2.52 11.20
N ASP A 479 28.90 -3.54 11.44
CA ASP A 479 28.55 -4.93 11.11
C ASP A 479 27.35 -5.45 11.95
N VAL A 480 27.06 -4.84 13.13
CA VAL A 480 25.87 -5.16 13.92
C VAL A 480 24.62 -4.61 13.23
N ASP A 481 24.66 -3.40 12.65
CA ASP A 481 23.56 -2.84 11.88
C ASP A 481 23.31 -3.65 10.60
N ARG A 482 24.37 -4.18 9.96
CA ARG A 482 24.27 -5.14 8.84
C ARG A 482 23.62 -6.47 9.27
N LEU A 483 23.87 -6.95 10.51
CA LEU A 483 23.12 -8.09 11.06
C LEU A 483 21.64 -7.73 11.24
N GLY A 484 21.32 -6.50 11.57
CA GLY A 484 19.95 -5.97 11.60
C GLY A 484 19.28 -6.07 10.21
N MET A 485 19.97 -5.67 9.16
CA MET A 485 19.50 -5.81 7.77
C MET A 485 19.28 -7.29 7.40
N LEU A 486 20.22 -8.19 7.75
CA LEU A 486 20.06 -9.62 7.50
C LEU A 486 18.87 -10.22 8.27
N SER A 487 18.61 -9.74 9.49
CA SER A 487 17.45 -10.16 10.27
C SER A 487 16.14 -9.72 9.63
N ALA A 488 16.08 -8.48 9.14
CA ALA A 488 14.93 -7.96 8.42
C ALA A 488 14.69 -8.77 7.13
N ASP A 489 15.73 -9.10 6.40
CA ASP A 489 15.66 -9.92 5.19
C ASP A 489 15.22 -11.38 5.50
N ALA A 490 15.73 -11.98 6.58
CA ALA A 490 15.32 -13.30 7.06
C ALA A 490 13.84 -13.34 7.40
N TRP A 491 13.34 -12.30 8.09
CA TRP A 491 11.93 -12.18 8.38
C TRP A 491 11.07 -12.22 7.10
N ARG A 492 11.45 -11.43 6.07
CA ARG A 492 10.70 -11.40 4.79
C ARG A 492 10.85 -12.72 4.01
N ALA A 493 11.98 -13.41 4.12
CA ALA A 493 12.14 -14.76 3.56
C ALA A 493 11.25 -15.79 4.28
N CYS A 494 11.17 -15.75 5.61
CA CYS A 494 10.28 -16.60 6.39
C CYS A 494 8.79 -16.40 6.01
N ARG A 495 8.39 -15.17 5.62
CA ARG A 495 7.01 -14.92 5.14
C ARG A 495 6.63 -15.80 3.96
N LEU A 496 7.56 -16.04 3.01
CA LEU A 496 7.30 -16.94 1.87
C LEU A 496 6.98 -18.35 2.32
N VAL A 497 7.67 -18.82 3.37
CA VAL A 497 7.51 -20.18 3.90
C VAL A 497 6.24 -20.32 4.73
N VAL A 498 5.99 -19.40 5.66
CA VAL A 498 4.88 -19.55 6.60
C VAL A 498 3.53 -19.22 6.00
N ASP A 499 3.44 -18.21 5.11
CA ASP A 499 2.21 -17.86 4.42
C ASP A 499 1.75 -19.03 3.52
N THR A 500 2.64 -19.54 2.65
CA THR A 500 2.37 -20.71 1.81
C THR A 500 2.19 -21.98 2.65
N GLY A 501 2.93 -22.12 3.74
CA GLY A 501 2.83 -23.22 4.70
C GLY A 501 1.40 -23.33 5.24
N MET A 502 0.86 -22.23 5.78
CA MET A 502 -0.48 -22.21 6.37
C MET A 502 -1.58 -22.33 5.30
N HIS A 503 -1.47 -21.57 4.21
CA HIS A 503 -2.57 -21.43 3.26
C HIS A 503 -2.62 -22.51 2.18
N ALA A 504 -1.51 -23.19 1.89
CA ALA A 504 -1.44 -24.23 0.84
C ALA A 504 -0.96 -25.59 1.35
N LYS A 505 -0.11 -25.64 2.39
CA LYS A 505 0.52 -26.88 2.85
C LYS A 505 -0.07 -27.43 4.18
N GLY A 506 -1.12 -26.80 4.70
CA GLY A 506 -1.82 -27.25 5.90
C GLY A 506 -1.04 -27.07 7.20
N TRP A 507 -0.06 -26.16 7.25
CA TRP A 507 0.64 -25.84 8.50
C TRP A 507 -0.33 -25.24 9.50
N SER A 508 -0.17 -25.65 10.75
CA SER A 508 -0.84 -24.99 11.87
C SER A 508 -0.25 -23.60 12.11
N ARG A 509 -1.00 -22.75 12.80
CA ARG A 509 -0.51 -21.47 13.27
C ARG A 509 0.74 -21.66 14.17
N ALA A 510 0.74 -22.65 15.06
CA ALA A 510 1.87 -22.95 15.94
C ALA A 510 3.13 -23.33 15.15
N GLN A 511 3.00 -24.14 14.09
CA GLN A 511 4.13 -24.44 13.20
C GLN A 511 4.70 -23.18 12.53
N ALA A 512 3.86 -22.27 12.08
CA ALA A 512 4.29 -21.00 11.48
C ALA A 512 5.02 -20.13 12.51
N VAL A 513 4.51 -20.02 13.74
CA VAL A 513 5.15 -19.29 14.84
C VAL A 513 6.52 -19.91 15.16
N SER A 514 6.59 -21.24 15.36
CA SER A 514 7.86 -21.92 15.64
C SER A 514 8.89 -21.69 14.56
N TYR A 515 8.51 -21.84 13.29
CA TYR A 515 9.41 -21.62 12.16
C TYR A 515 9.99 -20.19 12.15
N MET A 516 9.17 -19.18 12.39
CA MET A 516 9.63 -17.80 12.46
C MET A 516 10.52 -17.53 13.67
N MET A 517 10.19 -18.10 14.84
CA MET A 517 11.03 -17.98 16.05
C MET A 517 12.43 -18.59 15.87
N GLU A 518 12.53 -19.70 15.14
CA GLU A 518 13.79 -20.38 14.84
C GLU A 518 14.66 -19.62 13.84
N ASN A 519 14.05 -18.84 12.92
CA ASN A 519 14.74 -18.24 11.79
C ASN A 519 14.81 -16.71 11.81
N THR A 520 14.29 -16.06 12.87
CA THR A 520 14.35 -14.61 13.07
C THR A 520 14.76 -14.26 14.49
N ILE A 521 15.10 -12.98 14.71
CA ILE A 521 15.37 -12.44 16.05
C ILE A 521 14.13 -11.77 16.68
N LEU A 522 12.98 -11.84 16.01
CA LEU A 522 11.76 -11.21 16.48
C LEU A 522 11.29 -11.81 17.82
N ASP A 523 10.66 -10.99 18.65
CA ASP A 523 10.04 -11.45 19.88
C ASP A 523 8.79 -12.26 19.57
N GLU A 524 8.45 -13.23 20.44
CA GLU A 524 7.32 -14.14 20.26
C GLU A 524 6.00 -13.39 20.04
N SER A 525 5.77 -12.29 20.76
CA SER A 525 4.57 -11.46 20.61
C SER A 525 4.49 -10.82 19.21
N VAL A 526 5.61 -10.38 18.67
CA VAL A 526 5.70 -9.83 17.30
C VAL A 526 5.45 -10.92 16.27
N VAL A 527 6.08 -12.09 16.43
CA VAL A 527 5.88 -13.25 15.56
C VAL A 527 4.41 -13.69 15.56
N ALA A 528 3.79 -13.81 16.73
CA ALA A 528 2.40 -14.20 16.84
C ALA A 528 1.45 -13.21 16.15
N ASN A 529 1.70 -11.89 16.32
CA ASN A 529 0.94 -10.85 15.63
C ASN A 529 1.10 -10.91 14.11
N GLU A 530 2.33 -11.15 13.63
CA GLU A 530 2.62 -11.27 12.21
C GLU A 530 1.95 -12.51 11.59
N VAL A 531 2.03 -13.66 12.24
CA VAL A 531 1.34 -14.88 11.79
C VAL A 531 -0.18 -14.66 11.72
N ASP A 532 -0.77 -14.01 12.73
CA ASP A 532 -2.20 -13.65 12.71
C ASP A 532 -2.53 -12.67 11.59
N ARG A 533 -1.62 -11.73 11.25
CA ARG A 533 -1.76 -10.85 10.09
C ARG A 533 -1.77 -11.66 8.78
N TYR A 534 -0.88 -12.63 8.62
CA TYR A 534 -0.86 -13.47 7.42
C TYR A 534 -2.14 -14.29 7.28
N LEU A 535 -2.72 -14.75 8.38
CA LEU A 535 -4.01 -15.46 8.37
C LEU A 535 -5.18 -14.59 7.86
N THR A 536 -5.15 -13.28 8.11
CA THR A 536 -6.21 -12.35 7.66
C THR A 536 -5.92 -11.72 6.29
N MET A 537 -4.65 -11.76 5.85
CA MET A 537 -4.17 -11.15 4.61
C MET A 537 -3.35 -12.16 3.78
N PRO A 538 -3.94 -13.30 3.39
CA PRO A 538 -3.21 -14.37 2.70
C PRO A 538 -2.57 -13.89 1.40
N GLY A 539 -1.32 -14.27 1.19
CA GLY A 539 -0.54 -13.92 0.00
C GLY A 539 0.11 -12.52 0.04
N GLN A 540 -0.37 -11.58 0.87
CA GLN A 540 0.19 -10.22 0.92
C GLN A 540 1.67 -10.23 1.32
N ALA A 541 2.02 -11.04 2.30
CA ALA A 541 3.37 -11.14 2.85
C ALA A 541 4.41 -11.65 1.83
N LEU A 542 3.98 -12.30 0.75
CA LEU A 542 4.85 -12.82 -0.31
C LEU A 542 5.46 -11.73 -1.19
N ALA A 543 4.76 -10.62 -1.33
CA ALA A 543 5.09 -9.53 -2.23
C ALA A 543 6.51 -8.98 -2.01
N TYR A 544 6.90 -8.79 -0.75
CA TYR A 544 8.17 -8.22 -0.32
C TYR A 544 9.38 -8.92 -0.94
N LYS A 545 9.56 -10.19 -0.58
CA LYS A 545 10.74 -10.96 -0.99
C LYS A 545 10.71 -11.33 -2.47
N ILE A 546 9.54 -11.65 -3.02
CA ILE A 546 9.40 -11.94 -4.46
C ILE A 546 9.74 -10.69 -5.29
N GLY A 547 9.28 -9.52 -4.88
CA GLY A 547 9.62 -8.26 -5.56
C GLY A 547 11.11 -7.95 -5.52
N GLN A 548 11.74 -8.05 -4.33
CA GLN A 548 13.18 -7.88 -4.18
C GLN A 548 13.97 -8.81 -5.10
N LEU A 549 13.65 -10.09 -5.08
CA LEU A 549 14.37 -11.11 -5.87
C LEU A 549 14.24 -10.85 -7.37
N GLU A 550 13.08 -10.41 -7.84
CA GLU A 550 12.88 -10.07 -9.24
C GLU A 550 13.67 -8.83 -9.65
N MET A 551 13.71 -7.78 -8.83
CA MET A 551 14.53 -6.59 -9.09
C MET A 551 16.02 -6.93 -9.12
N GLN A 552 16.49 -7.77 -8.18
CA GLN A 552 17.87 -8.27 -8.16
C GLN A 552 18.19 -9.11 -9.41
N ARG A 553 17.25 -9.98 -9.84
CA ARG A 553 17.41 -10.79 -11.05
C ARG A 553 17.52 -9.89 -12.29
N LEU A 554 16.63 -8.92 -12.44
CA LEU A 554 16.64 -7.98 -13.56
C LEU A 554 17.95 -7.16 -13.61
N ARG A 555 18.45 -6.74 -12.44
CA ARG A 555 19.73 -6.04 -12.34
C ARG A 555 20.88 -6.94 -12.80
N LYS A 556 20.98 -8.14 -12.25
CA LYS A 556 22.02 -9.11 -12.61
C LYS A 556 22.00 -9.44 -14.10
N ASP A 557 20.82 -9.64 -14.68
CA ASP A 557 20.66 -9.88 -16.12
C ASP A 557 21.13 -8.69 -16.95
N ALA A 558 20.84 -7.47 -16.51
CA ALA A 558 21.29 -6.24 -17.16
C ALA A 558 22.82 -6.06 -17.06
N GLU A 559 23.40 -6.30 -15.88
CA GLU A 559 24.86 -6.29 -15.66
C GLU A 559 25.59 -7.27 -16.59
N GLN A 560 25.07 -8.50 -16.70
CA GLN A 560 25.66 -9.54 -17.57
C GLN A 560 25.58 -9.15 -19.05
N LYS A 561 24.46 -8.59 -19.52
CA LYS A 561 24.25 -8.23 -20.93
C LYS A 561 25.04 -7.00 -21.35
N LEU A 562 25.17 -6.01 -20.48
CA LEU A 562 25.83 -4.74 -20.79
C LEU A 562 27.32 -4.75 -20.46
N GLY A 563 27.78 -5.61 -19.52
CA GLY A 563 29.16 -5.62 -19.07
C GLY A 563 29.65 -4.22 -18.64
N PRO A 564 30.77 -3.73 -19.21
CA PRO A 564 31.31 -2.40 -18.88
C PRO A 564 30.39 -1.21 -19.21
N ARG A 565 29.34 -1.42 -20.02
CA ARG A 565 28.36 -0.38 -20.36
C ARG A 565 27.22 -0.30 -19.34
N PHE A 566 27.19 -1.17 -18.33
CA PHE A 566 26.17 -1.12 -17.29
C PHE A 566 26.30 0.17 -16.48
N ASP A 567 25.17 0.86 -16.33
CA ASP A 567 25.04 2.10 -15.57
C ASP A 567 23.97 1.89 -14.50
N ILE A 568 24.38 1.84 -13.23
CA ILE A 568 23.48 1.60 -12.09
C ILE A 568 22.44 2.71 -11.93
N LYS A 569 22.80 3.97 -12.21
CA LYS A 569 21.87 5.10 -12.15
C LYS A 569 20.78 4.96 -13.23
N GLY A 570 21.21 4.70 -14.46
CA GLY A 570 20.29 4.48 -15.57
C GLY A 570 19.41 3.24 -15.36
N PHE A 571 19.92 2.20 -14.70
CA PHE A 571 19.11 1.05 -14.30
C PHE A 571 18.00 1.41 -13.30
N HIS A 572 18.35 2.12 -12.22
CA HIS A 572 17.36 2.55 -11.22
C HIS A 572 16.36 3.56 -11.79
N ASP A 573 16.80 4.47 -12.65
CA ASP A 573 15.92 5.41 -13.35
C ASP A 573 14.93 4.67 -14.27
N ALA A 574 15.39 3.63 -14.98
CA ALA A 574 14.52 2.79 -15.80
C ALA A 574 13.54 1.96 -14.94
N LEU A 575 13.97 1.51 -13.76
CA LEU A 575 13.15 0.74 -12.82
C LEU A 575 12.03 1.59 -12.23
N LEU A 576 12.32 2.82 -11.79
CA LEU A 576 11.40 3.69 -11.06
C LEU A 576 10.58 4.61 -11.97
N GLY A 577 11.06 4.89 -13.19
CA GLY A 577 10.56 5.95 -14.06
C GLY A 577 9.12 5.80 -14.58
N SER A 578 8.49 4.64 -14.36
CA SER A 578 7.08 4.42 -14.72
C SER A 578 6.13 4.34 -13.53
N GLY A 579 6.62 4.63 -12.33
CA GLY A 579 5.90 4.39 -11.09
C GLY A 579 5.75 2.89 -10.78
N ALA A 580 4.87 2.54 -9.84
CA ALA A 580 4.63 1.14 -9.51
C ALA A 580 3.97 0.42 -10.68
N VAL A 581 4.62 -0.64 -11.17
CA VAL A 581 4.14 -1.50 -12.26
C VAL A 581 4.25 -2.98 -11.87
N THR A 582 3.54 -3.86 -12.58
CA THR A 582 3.69 -5.31 -12.35
C THR A 582 5.09 -5.77 -12.71
N LEU A 583 5.59 -6.81 -12.05
CA LEU A 583 6.94 -7.33 -12.31
C LEU A 583 7.17 -7.77 -13.77
N PRO A 584 6.18 -8.36 -14.50
CA PRO A 584 6.33 -8.61 -15.93
C PRO A 584 6.51 -7.32 -16.75
N ILE A 585 5.72 -6.27 -16.47
CA ILE A 585 5.87 -4.99 -17.15
C ILE A 585 7.25 -4.38 -16.85
N LEU A 586 7.69 -4.46 -15.59
CA LEU A 586 9.03 -4.03 -15.20
C LEU A 586 10.12 -4.77 -15.98
N GLY A 587 9.99 -6.11 -16.10
CA GLY A 587 10.91 -6.94 -16.88
C GLY A 587 11.01 -6.48 -18.34
N ASP A 588 9.87 -6.19 -18.98
CA ASP A 588 9.82 -5.68 -20.35
C ASP A 588 10.48 -4.29 -20.48
N GLN A 589 10.29 -3.42 -19.48
CA GLN A 589 10.91 -2.09 -19.46
C GLN A 589 12.43 -2.17 -19.36
N ILE A 590 12.94 -2.99 -18.42
CA ILE A 590 14.38 -3.20 -18.25
C ILE A 590 15.00 -3.86 -19.50
N ALA A 591 14.31 -4.84 -20.09
CA ALA A 591 14.80 -5.45 -21.35
C ALA A 591 14.95 -4.42 -22.49
N ARG A 592 13.99 -3.48 -22.62
CA ARG A 592 14.07 -2.39 -23.59
C ARG A 592 15.19 -1.38 -23.27
N TRP A 593 15.33 -1.05 -21.99
CA TRP A 593 16.42 -0.19 -21.54
C TRP A 593 17.78 -0.81 -21.89
N VAL A 594 17.98 -2.10 -21.60
CA VAL A 594 19.19 -2.84 -21.99
C VAL A 594 19.42 -2.80 -23.51
N ALA A 595 18.36 -3.01 -24.30
CA ALA A 595 18.47 -3.01 -25.77
C ALA A 595 18.80 -1.62 -26.34
N SER A 596 18.56 -0.54 -25.60
CA SER A 596 18.87 0.85 -26.02
C SER A 596 20.28 1.31 -25.65
N ARG A 597 21.06 0.51 -24.94
CA ARG A 597 22.44 0.77 -24.49
C ARG A 597 23.45 0.03 -25.35
#